data_a33a7f79ae4eddc8932792ac606c11b1
#
_entry.id   a33a7f79ae4eddc8932792ac606c11b1
#
_cell.length_a   1.000
_cell.length_b   1.000
_cell.length_c   1.000
_cell.angle_alpha   90.00
_cell.angle_beta   90.00
_cell.angle_gamma   90.00
#
_symmetry.space_group_name_H-M   'P 1'
#
loop_
_entity.id
_entity.type
_entity.pdbx_description
1 polymer ?
#
loop_
_entity_poly.entity_id
_entity_poly.type
_entity_poly.pdbx_seq_one_letter_code
_entity_poly.pdbx_strand_id
1 'polypeptide(L)'
;MKKAIATVLLLAAVLTPVTTASAENDTWISEEAQEQCITYGEEYGICPELLMAIIEQESSGQAYAENGSCKGLMQVSEKWHKDRMERLGVTDIFEGNVLVGTDYLAELFAENDDLYWVLMAYNGGVDYANRMYEAEKYSKYAVSIANRSAELERLHGK
;
A
#
# COMPACT_ATOMS: atom_id res chain seq x y z
N MET A 1 -42.69 0.65 -61.71
CA MET A 1 -41.30 0.74 -61.21
C MET A 1 -41.29 1.69 -60.03
N LYS A 2 -41.29 1.18 -58.77
CA LYS A 2 -41.32 1.97 -57.56
C LYS A 2 -39.87 2.05 -57.03
N LYS A 3 -39.28 3.25 -56.98
CA LYS A 3 -37.97 3.51 -56.40
C LYS A 3 -38.11 3.62 -54.87
N ALA A 4 -37.44 2.73 -54.13
CA ALA A 4 -37.33 2.80 -52.70
C ALA A 4 -36.22 3.81 -52.33
N ILE A 5 -36.56 4.81 -51.55
CA ILE A 5 -35.59 5.77 -50.97
C ILE A 5 -35.15 5.20 -49.62
N ALA A 6 -33.89 4.82 -49.53
CA ALA A 6 -33.31 4.40 -48.25
C ALA A 6 -32.89 5.63 -47.44
N THR A 7 -33.58 5.84 -46.33
CA THR A 7 -33.21 6.89 -45.35
C THR A 7 -32.07 6.38 -44.49
N VAL A 8 -30.91 6.95 -44.63
CA VAL A 8 -29.74 6.69 -43.77
C VAL A 8 -29.92 7.53 -42.48
N LEU A 9 -30.19 6.87 -41.37
CA LEU A 9 -30.17 7.50 -40.06
C LEU A 9 -28.71 7.63 -39.62
N LEU A 10 -28.21 8.87 -39.59
CA LEU A 10 -26.90 9.20 -39.02
C LEU A 10 -27.04 9.23 -37.50
N LEU A 11 -26.55 8.19 -36.79
CA LEU A 11 -26.47 8.17 -35.34
C LEU A 11 -25.28 9.02 -34.90
N ALA A 12 -25.55 10.25 -34.47
CA ALA A 12 -24.50 11.08 -33.87
C ALA A 12 -24.19 10.56 -32.47
N ALA A 13 -23.05 9.90 -32.32
CA ALA A 13 -22.49 9.56 -31.01
C ALA A 13 -22.11 10.85 -30.28
N VAL A 14 -22.86 11.22 -29.26
CA VAL A 14 -22.49 12.30 -28.34
C VAL A 14 -21.36 11.75 -27.46
N LEU A 15 -20.12 12.11 -27.81
CA LEU A 15 -18.96 11.97 -26.93
C LEU A 15 -19.12 12.95 -25.79
N THR A 16 -19.70 12.50 -24.67
CA THR A 16 -19.57 13.24 -23.42
C THR A 16 -18.12 13.24 -23.01
N PRO A 17 -17.49 14.40 -22.73
CA PRO A 17 -16.15 14.40 -22.17
C PRO A 17 -16.23 13.71 -20.80
N VAL A 18 -15.49 12.61 -20.65
CA VAL A 18 -15.17 12.08 -19.33
C VAL A 18 -14.30 13.14 -18.67
N THR A 19 -14.90 13.97 -17.83
CA THR A 19 -14.14 14.79 -16.90
C THR A 19 -13.44 13.82 -15.97
N THR A 20 -12.15 13.59 -16.22
CA THR A 20 -11.26 13.06 -15.20
C THR A 20 -11.31 14.07 -14.07
N ALA A 21 -12.08 13.78 -13.02
CA ALA A 21 -11.92 14.43 -11.75
C ALA A 21 -10.43 14.27 -11.44
N SER A 22 -9.72 15.40 -11.30
CA SER A 22 -8.39 15.35 -10.70
C SER A 22 -8.58 14.72 -9.35
N ALA A 23 -8.01 13.51 -9.15
CA ALA A 23 -7.97 12.90 -7.84
C ALA A 23 -7.38 13.95 -6.91
N GLU A 24 -8.16 14.47 -5.98
CA GLU A 24 -7.62 15.17 -4.84
C GLU A 24 -6.59 14.19 -4.26
N ASN A 25 -5.41 14.69 -3.93
CA ASN A 25 -4.31 13.86 -3.46
C ASN A 25 -4.70 13.37 -2.06
N ASP A 26 -5.38 12.24 -1.97
CA ASP A 26 -5.98 11.70 -0.74
C ASP A 26 -4.92 11.20 0.25
N THR A 27 -3.67 11.18 -0.18
CA THR A 27 -2.49 10.85 0.60
C THR A 27 -1.39 11.89 0.41
N TRP A 28 -0.53 12.09 1.41
CA TRP A 28 0.62 13.02 1.34
C TRP A 28 1.94 12.34 0.96
N ILE A 29 1.91 11.06 0.57
CA ILE A 29 3.09 10.39 0.02
C ILE A 29 3.25 10.75 -1.46
N SER A 30 4.50 10.72 -1.96
CA SER A 30 4.81 11.07 -3.34
C SER A 30 4.14 10.11 -4.34
N GLU A 31 3.89 10.57 -5.56
CA GLU A 31 3.36 9.75 -6.66
C GLU A 31 4.23 8.50 -6.89
N GLU A 32 5.57 8.65 -6.83
CA GLU A 32 6.51 7.53 -6.94
C GLU A 32 6.30 6.48 -5.85
N ALA A 33 6.09 6.90 -4.60
CA ALA A 33 5.81 5.99 -3.50
C ALA A 33 4.45 5.30 -3.67
N GLN A 34 3.44 6.01 -4.18
CA GLN A 34 2.13 5.42 -4.50
C GLN A 34 2.24 4.36 -5.60
N GLU A 35 2.99 4.64 -6.69
CA GLU A 35 3.25 3.68 -7.76
C GLU A 35 3.98 2.43 -7.25
N GLN A 36 4.94 2.57 -6.34
CA GLN A 36 5.59 1.43 -5.68
C GLN A 36 4.60 0.62 -4.83
N CYS A 37 3.72 1.29 -4.07
CA CYS A 37 2.67 0.60 -3.31
C CYS A 37 1.71 -0.18 -4.21
N ILE A 38 1.31 0.37 -5.34
CA ILE A 38 0.46 -0.32 -6.32
C ILE A 38 1.20 -1.52 -6.89
N THR A 39 2.43 -1.32 -7.39
CA THR A 39 3.22 -2.38 -8.02
C THR A 39 3.46 -3.56 -7.09
N TYR A 40 4.00 -3.29 -5.89
CA TYR A 40 4.32 -4.36 -4.95
C TYR A 40 3.08 -4.89 -4.22
N GLY A 41 2.07 -4.06 -4.01
CA GLY A 41 0.79 -4.52 -3.48
C GLY A 41 0.14 -5.57 -4.39
N GLU A 42 0.11 -5.32 -5.69
CA GLU A 42 -0.41 -6.27 -6.69
C GLU A 42 0.46 -7.55 -6.76
N GLU A 43 1.79 -7.40 -6.77
CA GLU A 43 2.72 -8.54 -6.85
C GLU A 43 2.58 -9.49 -5.65
N TYR A 44 2.42 -8.94 -4.44
CA TYR A 44 2.35 -9.71 -3.20
C TYR A 44 0.91 -10.00 -2.73
N GLY A 45 -0.11 -9.51 -3.44
CA GLY A 45 -1.51 -9.68 -3.06
C GLY A 45 -1.90 -8.90 -1.80
N ILE A 46 -1.24 -7.79 -1.55
CA ILE A 46 -1.49 -6.88 -0.41
C ILE A 46 -2.17 -5.61 -0.93
N CYS A 47 -3.19 -5.13 -0.21
CA CYS A 47 -3.88 -3.91 -0.56
C CYS A 47 -2.90 -2.72 -0.64
N PRO A 48 -2.78 -2.01 -1.79
CA PRO A 48 -1.89 -0.86 -1.93
C PRO A 48 -2.15 0.24 -0.89
N GLU A 49 -3.41 0.46 -0.51
CA GLU A 49 -3.80 1.44 0.48
C GLU A 49 -3.28 1.09 1.88
N LEU A 50 -3.10 -0.20 2.18
CA LEU A 50 -2.45 -0.64 3.41
C LEU A 50 -0.97 -0.24 3.43
N LEU A 51 -0.26 -0.43 2.31
CA LEU A 51 1.14 -0.01 2.18
C LEU A 51 1.28 1.51 2.30
N MET A 52 0.38 2.27 1.66
CA MET A 52 0.33 3.73 1.77
C MET A 52 0.11 4.18 3.21
N ALA A 53 -0.84 3.57 3.92
CA ALA A 53 -1.12 3.88 5.33
C ALA A 53 0.07 3.56 6.26
N ILE A 54 0.81 2.48 5.97
CA ILE A 54 2.05 2.15 6.69
C ILE A 54 3.11 3.24 6.44
N ILE A 55 3.34 3.65 5.19
CA ILE A 55 4.30 4.70 4.84
C ILE A 55 3.95 6.03 5.52
N GLU A 56 2.67 6.40 5.51
CA GLU A 56 2.19 7.60 6.21
C GLU A 56 2.53 7.56 7.71
N GLN A 57 2.32 6.41 8.34
CA GLN A 57 2.56 6.21 9.77
C GLN A 57 4.05 6.15 10.12
N GLU A 58 4.87 5.49 9.29
CA GLU A 58 6.28 5.21 9.59
C GLU A 58 7.19 6.41 9.33
N SER A 59 7.00 7.08 8.21
CA SER A 59 7.92 8.14 7.76
C SER A 59 7.24 9.47 7.41
N SER A 60 5.92 9.54 7.48
CA SER A 60 5.15 10.66 6.91
C SER A 60 5.50 10.90 5.43
N GLY A 61 5.78 9.83 4.67
CA GLY A 61 6.14 9.88 3.26
C GLY A 61 7.57 10.36 2.97
N GLN A 62 8.44 10.46 3.98
CA GLN A 62 9.83 10.88 3.81
C GLN A 62 10.72 9.71 3.36
N ALA A 63 11.14 9.72 2.08
CA ALA A 63 11.90 8.62 1.47
C ALA A 63 13.26 8.36 2.16
N TYR A 64 13.87 9.38 2.73
CA TYR A 64 15.17 9.29 3.41
C TYR A 64 15.06 9.44 4.93
N ALA A 65 13.89 9.11 5.50
CA ALA A 65 13.72 9.10 6.95
C ALA A 65 14.64 8.08 7.62
N GLU A 66 15.26 8.48 8.74
CA GLU A 66 16.08 7.61 9.57
C GLU A 66 15.66 7.72 11.04
N ASN A 67 15.43 6.56 11.67
CA ASN A 67 15.15 6.47 13.09
C ASN A 67 15.89 5.27 13.69
N GLY A 68 17.06 5.53 14.28
CA GLY A 68 17.95 4.47 14.76
C GLY A 68 18.46 3.59 13.61
N SER A 69 18.12 2.30 13.63
CA SER A 69 18.48 1.37 12.56
C SER A 69 17.42 1.27 11.45
N CYS A 70 16.28 1.94 11.61
CA CYS A 70 15.19 1.91 10.65
C CYS A 70 15.32 3.05 9.65
N LYS A 71 15.08 2.76 8.38
CA LYS A 71 15.30 3.66 7.25
C LYS A 71 14.16 3.66 6.25
N GLY A 72 14.00 4.78 5.58
CA GLY A 72 13.16 4.96 4.41
C GLY A 72 11.67 5.03 4.69
N LEU A 73 10.88 4.90 3.64
CA LEU A 73 9.42 5.07 3.64
C LEU A 73 8.71 4.17 4.66
N MET A 74 9.05 2.89 4.70
CA MET A 74 8.44 1.87 5.57
C MET A 74 9.27 1.57 6.81
N GLN A 75 10.30 2.39 7.12
CA GLN A 75 11.17 2.28 8.29
C GLN A 75 11.74 0.86 8.51
N VAL A 76 12.31 0.30 7.44
CA VAL A 76 12.90 -1.04 7.46
C VAL A 76 14.31 -1.01 8.05
N SER A 77 14.65 -1.95 8.91
CA SER A 77 15.99 -2.08 9.49
C SER A 77 16.88 -2.99 8.62
N GLU A 78 17.93 -2.42 8.00
CA GLU A 78 18.93 -3.20 7.25
C GLU A 78 19.53 -4.34 8.08
N LYS A 79 19.72 -4.11 9.37
CA LYS A 79 20.32 -5.11 10.28
C LYS A 79 19.47 -6.37 10.36
N TRP A 80 18.14 -6.22 10.43
CA TRP A 80 17.21 -7.35 10.60
C TRP A 80 16.75 -7.96 9.27
N HIS A 81 16.88 -7.22 8.16
CA HIS A 81 16.40 -7.64 6.84
C HIS A 81 17.53 -7.83 5.82
N LYS A 82 18.78 -8.00 6.27
CA LYS A 82 19.93 -8.18 5.38
C LYS A 82 19.75 -9.35 4.42
N ASP A 83 19.37 -10.53 4.93
CA ASP A 83 19.19 -11.73 4.11
C ASP A 83 18.00 -11.57 3.13
N ARG A 84 16.98 -10.81 3.56
CA ARG A 84 15.85 -10.44 2.70
C ARG A 84 16.28 -9.53 1.56
N MET A 85 17.05 -8.49 1.86
CA MET A 85 17.61 -7.60 0.85
C MET A 85 18.50 -8.35 -0.15
N GLU A 86 19.37 -9.24 0.31
CA GLU A 86 20.21 -10.08 -0.56
C GLU A 86 19.34 -10.96 -1.48
N ARG A 87 18.31 -11.60 -0.96
CA ARG A 87 17.37 -12.44 -1.73
C ARG A 87 16.60 -11.65 -2.78
N LEU A 88 16.22 -10.41 -2.47
CA LEU A 88 15.49 -9.51 -3.35
C LEU A 88 16.38 -8.72 -4.31
N GLY A 89 17.72 -8.84 -4.18
CA GLY A 89 18.67 -8.08 -4.99
C GLY A 89 18.72 -6.59 -4.66
N VAL A 90 18.25 -6.20 -3.47
CA VAL A 90 18.26 -4.81 -3.00
C VAL A 90 19.62 -4.48 -2.42
N THR A 91 20.31 -3.50 -2.99
CA THR A 91 21.64 -3.04 -2.56
C THR A 91 21.58 -1.71 -1.82
N ASP A 92 20.52 -0.92 -2.01
CA ASP A 92 20.25 0.32 -1.31
C ASP A 92 18.88 0.24 -0.64
N ILE A 93 18.86 0.38 0.69
CA ILE A 93 17.63 0.26 1.47
C ILE A 93 16.65 1.41 1.22
N PHE A 94 17.10 2.58 0.82
CA PHE A 94 16.19 3.68 0.51
C PHE A 94 15.49 3.47 -0.84
N GLU A 95 16.21 2.97 -1.83
CA GLU A 95 15.62 2.65 -3.16
C GLU A 95 14.70 1.43 -3.11
N GLY A 96 15.10 0.36 -2.41
CA GLY A 96 14.34 -0.88 -2.29
C GLY A 96 13.40 -0.94 -1.08
N ASN A 97 13.15 0.17 -0.41
CA ASN A 97 12.48 0.20 0.90
C ASN A 97 11.07 -0.40 0.87
N VAL A 98 10.24 0.03 -0.08
CA VAL A 98 8.86 -0.45 -0.20
C VAL A 98 8.82 -1.94 -0.56
N LEU A 99 9.70 -2.40 -1.46
CA LEU A 99 9.81 -3.83 -1.80
C LEU A 99 10.16 -4.68 -0.57
N VAL A 100 11.20 -4.29 0.18
CA VAL A 100 11.64 -5.04 1.37
C VAL A 100 10.58 -5.05 2.46
N GLY A 101 9.93 -3.91 2.70
CA GLY A 101 8.85 -3.79 3.67
C GLY A 101 7.61 -4.60 3.29
N THR A 102 7.24 -4.60 2.00
CA THR A 102 6.11 -5.38 1.49
C THR A 102 6.37 -6.88 1.56
N ASP A 103 7.57 -7.32 1.20
CA ASP A 103 7.95 -8.74 1.32
C ASP A 103 7.95 -9.21 2.78
N TYR A 104 8.39 -8.37 3.72
CA TYR A 104 8.28 -8.69 5.14
C TYR A 104 6.81 -8.75 5.62
N LEU A 105 5.98 -7.83 5.17
CA LEU A 105 4.56 -7.83 5.49
C LEU A 105 3.86 -9.08 4.94
N ALA A 106 4.22 -9.52 3.72
CA ALA A 106 3.70 -10.76 3.12
C ALA A 106 4.08 -12.00 3.93
N GLU A 107 5.32 -12.07 4.46
CA GLU A 107 5.74 -13.14 5.37
C GLU A 107 4.88 -13.18 6.63
N LEU A 108 4.60 -12.02 7.23
CA LEU A 108 3.75 -11.92 8.42
C LEU A 108 2.30 -12.34 8.11
N PHE A 109 1.76 -11.98 6.96
CA PHE A 109 0.44 -12.47 6.51
C PHE A 109 0.40 -13.98 6.24
N ALA A 110 1.53 -14.58 5.87
CA ALA A 110 1.62 -16.03 5.74
C ALA A 110 1.62 -16.75 7.11
N GLU A 111 2.05 -16.06 8.18
CA GLU A 111 2.00 -16.59 9.55
C GLU A 111 0.62 -16.43 10.20
N ASN A 112 -0.06 -15.29 9.93
CA ASN A 112 -1.37 -14.97 10.53
C ASN A 112 -2.17 -14.05 9.58
N ASP A 113 -3.44 -14.35 9.36
CA ASP A 113 -4.33 -13.59 8.48
C ASP A 113 -5.05 -12.40 9.18
N ASP A 114 -4.86 -12.24 10.50
CA ASP A 114 -5.42 -11.11 11.24
C ASP A 114 -4.58 -9.84 11.02
N LEU A 115 -5.18 -8.84 10.39
CA LEU A 115 -4.53 -7.57 10.08
C LEU A 115 -3.91 -6.88 11.31
N TYR A 116 -4.60 -6.90 12.45
CA TYR A 116 -4.08 -6.23 13.65
C TYR A 116 -2.88 -6.97 14.21
N TRP A 117 -2.89 -8.31 14.18
CA TRP A 117 -1.73 -9.10 14.56
C TRP A 117 -0.54 -8.80 13.65
N VAL A 118 -0.74 -8.80 12.34
CA VAL A 118 0.31 -8.51 11.34
C VAL A 118 0.92 -7.12 11.56
N LEU A 119 0.09 -6.10 11.75
CA LEU A 119 0.57 -4.74 12.01
C LEU A 119 1.32 -4.62 13.35
N MET A 120 0.87 -5.33 14.38
CA MET A 120 1.59 -5.38 15.66
C MET A 120 2.92 -6.11 15.53
N ALA A 121 2.97 -7.19 14.73
CA ALA A 121 4.21 -7.94 14.46
C ALA A 121 5.20 -7.11 13.64
N TYR A 122 4.71 -6.38 12.64
CA TYR A 122 5.53 -5.47 11.83
C TYR A 122 6.23 -4.41 12.70
N ASN A 123 5.48 -3.77 13.60
CA ASN A 123 6.00 -2.69 14.44
C ASN A 123 6.82 -3.18 15.65
N GLY A 124 6.41 -4.26 16.29
CA GLY A 124 6.97 -4.69 17.58
C GLY A 124 7.55 -6.10 17.61
N GLY A 125 7.51 -6.81 16.47
CA GLY A 125 7.92 -8.21 16.36
C GLY A 125 6.82 -9.20 16.78
N VAL A 126 6.99 -10.45 16.32
CA VAL A 126 6.04 -11.55 16.50
C VAL A 126 5.71 -11.81 17.98
N ASP A 127 6.71 -11.83 18.86
CA ASP A 127 6.49 -12.05 20.29
C ASP A 127 5.62 -10.96 20.94
N TYR A 128 5.76 -9.70 20.49
CA TYR A 128 4.92 -8.61 20.94
C TYR A 128 3.49 -8.80 20.45
N ALA A 129 3.31 -9.11 19.18
CA ALA A 129 1.99 -9.34 18.58
C ALA A 129 1.26 -10.49 19.30
N ASN A 130 1.93 -11.61 19.54
CA ASN A 130 1.36 -12.75 20.24
C ASN A 130 0.86 -12.37 21.65
N ARG A 131 1.69 -11.68 22.44
CA ARG A 131 1.28 -11.24 23.79
C ARG A 131 0.09 -10.29 23.79
N MET A 132 0.04 -9.39 22.81
CA MET A 132 -1.08 -8.44 22.68
C MET A 132 -2.35 -9.17 22.26
N TYR A 133 -2.24 -10.06 21.30
CA TYR A 133 -3.35 -10.83 20.73
C TYR A 133 -3.98 -11.78 21.76
N GLU A 134 -3.16 -12.52 22.52
CA GLU A 134 -3.60 -13.36 23.62
C GLU A 134 -4.31 -12.59 24.74
N ALA A 135 -3.92 -11.32 24.93
CA ALA A 135 -4.56 -10.41 25.87
C ALA A 135 -5.81 -9.72 25.32
N GLU A 136 -6.24 -10.05 24.10
CA GLU A 136 -7.35 -9.40 23.37
C GLU A 136 -7.15 -7.87 23.26
N LYS A 137 -5.90 -7.43 23.02
CA LYS A 137 -5.53 -6.02 22.91
C LYS A 137 -4.91 -5.71 21.55
N TYR A 138 -5.26 -4.55 21.03
CA TYR A 138 -4.66 -4.01 19.81
C TYR A 138 -3.86 -2.74 20.12
N SER A 139 -2.71 -2.61 19.49
CA SER A 139 -1.90 -1.40 19.64
C SER A 139 -2.55 -0.21 18.92
N LYS A 140 -2.27 1.00 19.41
CA LYS A 140 -2.72 2.23 18.73
C LYS A 140 -2.18 2.31 17.31
N TYR A 141 -0.94 1.85 17.11
CA TYR A 141 -0.30 1.75 15.79
C TYR A 141 -1.15 0.92 14.82
N ALA A 142 -1.48 -0.32 15.20
CA ALA A 142 -2.26 -1.20 14.34
C ALA A 142 -3.66 -0.64 14.03
N VAL A 143 -4.34 -0.10 15.04
CA VAL A 143 -5.68 0.51 14.86
C VAL A 143 -5.61 1.74 13.94
N SER A 144 -4.59 2.61 14.10
CA SER A 144 -4.42 3.79 13.26
C SER A 144 -4.24 3.43 11.80
N ILE A 145 -3.35 2.49 11.49
CA ILE A 145 -3.08 2.06 10.11
C ILE A 145 -4.30 1.37 9.49
N ALA A 146 -4.94 0.44 10.21
CA ALA A 146 -6.13 -0.25 9.70
C ALA A 146 -7.25 0.74 9.34
N ASN A 147 -7.50 1.74 10.19
CA ASN A 147 -8.49 2.78 9.93
C ASN A 147 -8.10 3.65 8.72
N ARG A 148 -6.81 4.02 8.60
CA ARG A 148 -6.32 4.84 7.50
C ARG A 148 -6.35 4.08 6.17
N SER A 149 -5.99 2.81 6.16
CA SER A 149 -6.12 1.94 4.98
C SER A 149 -7.57 1.88 4.49
N ALA A 150 -8.52 1.61 5.38
CA ALA A 150 -9.94 1.58 5.04
C ALA A 150 -10.47 2.94 4.54
N GLU A 151 -9.95 4.06 5.06
CA GLU A 151 -10.28 5.39 4.56
C GLU A 151 -9.78 5.60 3.13
N LEU A 152 -8.51 5.24 2.86
CA LEU A 152 -7.91 5.34 1.52
C LEU A 152 -8.66 4.46 0.50
N GLU A 153 -8.98 3.21 0.86
CA GLU A 153 -9.78 2.32 0.01
C GLU A 153 -11.11 2.96 -0.36
N ARG A 154 -11.83 3.53 0.60
CA ARG A 154 -13.10 4.23 0.35
C ARG A 154 -12.92 5.46 -0.56
N LEU A 155 -11.85 6.24 -0.40
CA LEU A 155 -11.54 7.40 -1.23
C LEU A 155 -11.18 6.98 -2.67
N HIS A 156 -10.51 5.83 -2.81
CA HIS A 156 -10.17 5.23 -4.12
C HIS A 156 -11.31 4.41 -4.75
N GLY A 157 -12.49 4.38 -4.12
CA GLY A 157 -13.69 3.75 -4.68
C GLY A 157 -13.72 2.22 -4.57
N LYS A 158 -13.05 1.67 -3.57
CA LYS A 158 -13.02 0.24 -3.26
C LYS A 158 -13.99 -0.15 -2.15
#